data_7d799551913f3f6e2895b52680e07036
#
_entry.id   7d799551913f3f6e2895b52680e07036
#
_cell.length_a   1.000
_cell.length_b   1.000
_cell.length_c   1.000
_cell.angle_alpha   90.00
_cell.angle_beta   90.00
_cell.angle_gamma   90.00
#
_symmetry.space_group_name_H-M   'P 1'
#
loop_
_entity.id
_entity.type
_entity.pdbx_description
1 polymer ?
#
loop_
_entity_poly.entity_id
_entity_poly.type
_entity_poly.pdbx_seq_one_letter_code
_entity_poly.pdbx_strand_id
1 'polypeptide(L)'
;LAKTGAIVSVDTMRAEVAALAVAAGAKIVNDVSGGLADPAMHATVAALKTQYICMHWRGQSKDMDSLANYADVVNEVIHELTKQVAAAMFAGIEPAKVIVDPGLGFAKNSEHNFEILRNIDKFKELGFPILVGGSRKRFLGGTNPSDRESASISLTTWLATKHIWGVRTHTVKPHVDAIKLIGQVL
;
A
#
# COMPACT_ATOMS: atom_id res chain seq x y z
N LEU A 1 4.08 -5.00 21.15
CA LEU A 1 4.89 -5.31 19.95
C LEU A 1 6.13 -4.42 19.87
N ALA A 2 6.02 -3.07 19.95
CA ALA A 2 7.19 -2.20 19.83
C ALA A 2 8.29 -2.52 20.86
N LYS A 3 7.91 -2.87 22.10
CA LYS A 3 8.84 -3.29 23.16
C LYS A 3 9.59 -4.60 22.87
N THR A 4 9.15 -5.42 21.92
CA THR A 4 9.84 -6.65 21.50
C THR A 4 10.84 -6.44 20.35
N GLY A 5 11.07 -5.17 19.95
CA GLY A 5 11.95 -4.84 18.82
C GLY A 5 11.26 -4.95 17.44
N ALA A 6 9.98 -5.26 17.38
CA ALA A 6 9.24 -5.32 16.12
C ALA A 6 9.05 -3.91 15.54
N ILE A 7 9.25 -3.77 14.22
CA ILE A 7 8.86 -2.58 13.48
C ILE A 7 7.35 -2.63 13.28
N VAL A 8 6.62 -1.75 13.97
CA VAL A 8 5.16 -1.71 13.95
C VAL A 8 4.68 -0.69 12.91
N SER A 9 3.82 -1.13 11.99
CA SER A 9 3.03 -0.28 11.11
C SER A 9 1.59 -0.21 11.63
N VAL A 10 1.07 1.00 11.86
CA VAL A 10 -0.34 1.22 12.21
C VAL A 10 -1.15 1.49 10.95
N ASP A 11 -2.23 0.74 10.76
CA ASP A 11 -3.18 0.94 9.66
C ASP A 11 -4.33 1.82 10.16
N THR A 12 -4.38 3.07 9.72
CA THR A 12 -5.39 4.04 10.16
C THR A 12 -5.56 5.19 9.18
N MET A 13 -6.78 5.68 9.03
CA MET A 13 -7.13 6.92 8.31
C MET A 13 -7.38 8.09 9.27
N ARG A 14 -7.07 7.96 10.57
CA ARG A 14 -7.32 8.98 11.60
C ARG A 14 -6.00 9.48 12.18
N ALA A 15 -5.78 10.79 12.07
CA ALA A 15 -4.57 11.45 12.54
C ALA A 15 -4.32 11.25 14.04
N GLU A 16 -5.38 11.33 14.87
CA GLU A 16 -5.30 11.08 16.31
C GLU A 16 -4.79 9.66 16.63
N VAL A 17 -5.32 8.66 15.93
CA VAL A 17 -4.90 7.26 16.12
C VAL A 17 -3.44 7.07 15.67
N ALA A 18 -3.05 7.70 14.57
CA ALA A 18 -1.65 7.69 14.10
C ALA A 18 -0.71 8.27 15.16
N ALA A 19 -1.06 9.42 15.75
CA ALA A 19 -0.27 10.06 16.79
C ALA A 19 -0.10 9.18 18.03
N LEU A 20 -1.19 8.60 18.53
CA LEU A 20 -1.18 7.71 19.70
C LEU A 20 -0.37 6.43 19.43
N ALA A 21 -0.51 5.83 18.23
CA ALA A 21 0.23 4.63 17.87
C ALA A 21 1.74 4.89 17.74
N VAL A 22 2.14 6.03 17.17
CA VAL A 22 3.55 6.41 17.06
C VAL A 22 4.13 6.73 18.44
N ALA A 23 3.39 7.42 19.31
CA ALA A 23 3.79 7.62 20.71
C ALA A 23 3.96 6.29 21.47
N ALA A 24 3.15 5.26 21.13
CA ALA A 24 3.28 3.91 21.66
C ALA A 24 4.40 3.08 20.99
N GLY A 25 5.14 3.65 20.01
CA GLY A 25 6.33 3.06 19.40
C GLY A 25 6.14 2.53 17.98
N ALA A 26 5.00 2.79 17.30
CA ALA A 26 4.87 2.50 15.88
C ALA A 26 5.88 3.34 15.06
N LYS A 27 6.40 2.76 13.98
CA LYS A 27 7.42 3.38 13.12
C LYS A 27 6.90 3.77 11.75
N ILE A 28 5.73 3.24 11.37
CA ILE A 28 5.12 3.45 10.07
C ILE A 28 3.63 3.76 10.28
N VAL A 29 3.13 4.77 9.61
CA VAL A 29 1.69 5.04 9.46
C VAL A 29 1.28 4.58 8.06
N ASN A 30 0.40 3.56 8.00
CA ASN A 30 -0.22 3.11 6.76
C ASN A 30 -1.62 3.73 6.65
N ASP A 31 -1.73 4.74 5.80
CA ASP A 31 -2.99 5.43 5.55
C ASP A 31 -3.58 5.01 4.21
N VAL A 32 -4.60 4.16 4.26
CA VAL A 32 -5.28 3.66 3.06
C VAL A 32 -6.05 4.74 2.30
N SER A 33 -6.23 5.92 2.89
CA SER A 33 -6.85 7.06 2.22
C SER A 33 -5.84 8.01 1.56
N GLY A 34 -4.53 7.85 1.84
CA GLY A 34 -3.51 8.77 1.34
C GLY A 34 -3.72 10.22 1.80
N GLY A 35 -4.28 10.42 3.00
CA GLY A 35 -4.57 11.73 3.58
C GLY A 35 -5.95 12.30 3.25
N LEU A 36 -6.74 11.63 2.41
CA LEU A 36 -8.02 12.17 1.95
C LEU A 36 -9.17 12.01 2.95
N ALA A 37 -9.08 11.08 3.89
CA ALA A 37 -10.12 10.82 4.88
C ALA A 37 -10.04 11.74 6.11
N ASP A 38 -8.84 12.21 6.47
CA ASP A 38 -8.61 13.09 7.61
C ASP A 38 -7.67 14.23 7.21
N PRO A 39 -8.15 15.49 7.12
CA PRO A 39 -7.34 16.63 6.69
C PRO A 39 -6.15 16.93 7.63
N ALA A 40 -6.17 16.42 8.87
CA ALA A 40 -5.07 16.57 9.82
C ALA A 40 -3.95 15.52 9.62
N MET A 41 -4.17 14.46 8.82
CA MET A 41 -3.24 13.32 8.71
C MET A 41 -1.84 13.75 8.27
N HIS A 42 -1.72 14.47 7.17
CA HIS A 42 -0.40 14.83 6.63
C HIS A 42 0.40 15.71 7.60
N ALA A 43 -0.23 16.74 8.20
CA ALA A 43 0.43 17.60 9.19
C ALA A 43 0.86 16.81 10.44
N THR A 44 0.03 15.89 10.89
CA THR A 44 0.33 15.01 12.02
C THR A 44 1.52 14.12 11.72
N VAL A 45 1.54 13.43 10.59
CA VAL A 45 2.65 12.55 10.20
C VAL A 45 3.95 13.33 10.02
N ALA A 46 3.89 14.52 9.43
CA ALA A 46 5.04 15.41 9.28
C ALA A 46 5.66 15.78 10.66
N ALA A 47 4.81 16.16 11.62
CA ALA A 47 5.25 16.47 12.98
C ALA A 47 5.85 15.26 13.71
N LEU A 48 5.33 14.05 13.47
CA LEU A 48 5.82 12.80 14.05
C LEU A 48 7.13 12.31 13.41
N LYS A 49 7.51 12.82 12.24
CA LYS A 49 8.72 12.43 11.48
C LYS A 49 8.85 10.92 11.28
N THR A 50 7.72 10.23 11.11
CA THR A 50 7.63 8.78 10.91
C THR A 50 7.50 8.42 9.43
N GLN A 51 7.68 7.14 9.06
CA GLN A 51 7.39 6.67 7.70
C GLN A 51 5.90 6.71 7.43
N TYR A 52 5.53 7.04 6.21
CA TYR A 52 4.16 7.19 5.75
C TYR A 52 3.91 6.38 4.49
N ILE A 53 2.97 5.44 4.55
CA ILE A 53 2.49 4.74 3.38
C ILE A 53 1.24 5.47 2.88
N CYS A 54 1.37 6.07 1.71
CA CYS A 54 0.32 6.79 0.99
C CYS A 54 -0.31 5.84 -0.02
N MET A 55 -1.54 5.39 0.23
CA MET A 55 -2.23 4.50 -0.69
C MET A 55 -3.22 5.27 -1.57
N HIS A 56 -3.34 4.85 -2.83
CA HIS A 56 -4.37 5.34 -3.74
C HIS A 56 -5.77 4.96 -3.26
N TRP A 57 -6.63 5.96 -3.14
CA TRP A 57 -7.98 5.81 -2.62
C TRP A 57 -8.97 6.76 -3.31
N ARG A 58 -10.17 6.28 -3.65
CA ARG A 58 -11.25 7.08 -4.25
C ARG A 58 -12.50 7.18 -3.38
N GLY A 59 -12.55 6.49 -2.22
CA GLY A 59 -13.73 6.59 -1.34
C GLY A 59 -13.86 5.44 -0.34
N GLN A 60 -14.85 5.58 0.50
CA GLN A 60 -15.17 4.61 1.55
C GLN A 60 -15.55 3.24 0.97
N SER A 61 -15.35 2.17 1.74
CA SER A 61 -15.62 0.78 1.30
C SER A 61 -17.04 0.57 0.80
N LYS A 62 -18.03 1.32 1.32
CA LYS A 62 -19.43 1.25 0.90
C LYS A 62 -19.68 1.81 -0.51
N ASP A 63 -18.83 2.74 -0.97
CA ASP A 63 -19.01 3.47 -2.23
C ASP A 63 -17.94 3.07 -3.28
N MET A 64 -16.88 2.36 -2.88
CA MET A 64 -15.69 2.13 -3.70
C MET A 64 -15.96 1.36 -5.00
N ASP A 65 -16.95 0.45 -5.01
CA ASP A 65 -17.28 -0.33 -6.21
C ASP A 65 -17.90 0.56 -7.30
N SER A 66 -18.71 1.57 -6.93
CA SER A 66 -19.29 2.56 -7.85
C SER A 66 -18.24 3.55 -8.38
N LEU A 67 -17.12 3.71 -7.68
CA LEU A 67 -16.02 4.60 -8.05
C LEU A 67 -14.94 3.92 -8.91
N ALA A 68 -15.12 2.64 -9.23
CA ALA A 68 -14.21 1.85 -10.07
C ALA A 68 -14.37 2.16 -11.57
N ASN A 69 -14.45 3.44 -11.93
CA ASN A 69 -14.55 3.93 -13.30
C ASN A 69 -13.24 4.61 -13.71
N TYR A 70 -12.56 4.04 -14.71
CA TYR A 70 -11.31 4.53 -15.27
C TYR A 70 -11.36 4.47 -16.79
N ALA A 71 -10.88 5.50 -17.46
CA ALA A 71 -10.55 5.46 -18.87
C ALA A 71 -9.17 4.80 -19.10
N ASP A 72 -8.23 5.10 -18.20
CA ASP A 72 -6.89 4.52 -18.13
C ASP A 72 -6.49 4.37 -16.66
N VAL A 73 -6.76 3.18 -16.10
CA VAL A 73 -6.55 2.94 -14.67
C VAL A 73 -5.11 3.17 -14.21
N VAL A 74 -4.13 2.85 -15.04
CA VAL A 74 -2.71 2.99 -14.67
C VAL A 74 -2.33 4.47 -14.57
N ASN A 75 -2.60 5.24 -15.60
CA ASN A 75 -2.22 6.65 -15.64
C ASN A 75 -3.06 7.48 -14.65
N GLU A 76 -4.35 7.17 -14.47
CA GLU A 76 -5.20 7.86 -13.49
C GLU A 76 -4.74 7.58 -12.06
N VAL A 77 -4.44 6.32 -11.70
CA VAL A 77 -3.93 5.97 -10.37
C VAL A 77 -2.58 6.62 -10.10
N ILE A 78 -1.66 6.65 -11.07
CA ILE A 78 -0.38 7.35 -10.95
C ILE A 78 -0.61 8.84 -10.72
N HIS A 79 -1.49 9.46 -11.51
CA HIS A 79 -1.79 10.88 -11.38
C HIS A 79 -2.41 11.24 -10.01
N GLU A 80 -3.36 10.44 -9.53
CA GLU A 80 -4.00 10.64 -8.24
C GLU A 80 -3.02 10.42 -7.07
N LEU A 81 -2.19 9.37 -7.12
CA LEU A 81 -1.11 9.16 -6.16
C LEU A 81 -0.10 10.32 -6.15
N THR A 82 0.27 10.83 -7.32
CA THR A 82 1.17 11.99 -7.42
C THR A 82 0.62 13.19 -6.66
N LYS A 83 -0.68 13.46 -6.79
CA LYS A 83 -1.34 14.55 -6.04
C LYS A 83 -1.33 14.31 -4.54
N GLN A 84 -1.65 13.09 -4.10
CA GLN A 84 -1.66 12.72 -2.68
C GLN A 84 -0.25 12.86 -2.08
N VAL A 85 0.77 12.35 -2.75
CA VAL A 85 2.16 12.47 -2.33
C VAL A 85 2.62 13.93 -2.30
N ALA A 86 2.27 14.72 -3.33
CA ALA A 86 2.59 16.14 -3.36
C ALA A 86 1.96 16.90 -2.17
N ALA A 87 0.71 16.58 -1.81
CA ALA A 87 0.05 17.15 -0.64
C ALA A 87 0.73 16.72 0.67
N ALA A 88 1.17 15.46 0.78
CA ALA A 88 1.92 14.97 1.93
C ALA A 88 3.27 15.70 2.09
N MET A 89 4.01 15.86 1.00
CA MET A 89 5.28 16.59 0.99
C MET A 89 5.09 18.08 1.29
N PHE A 90 4.04 18.70 0.74
CA PHE A 90 3.70 20.10 1.03
C PHE A 90 3.39 20.32 2.52
N ALA A 91 2.78 19.34 3.18
CA ALA A 91 2.54 19.37 4.62
C ALA A 91 3.81 19.14 5.48
N GLY A 92 4.97 18.84 4.85
CA GLY A 92 6.27 18.69 5.51
C GLY A 92 6.72 17.24 5.72
N ILE A 93 6.06 16.25 5.12
CA ILE A 93 6.57 14.86 5.15
C ILE A 93 7.79 14.79 4.21
N GLU A 94 8.93 14.35 4.75
CA GLU A 94 10.17 14.21 4.00
C GLU A 94 10.02 13.14 2.90
N PRO A 95 10.47 13.39 1.64
CA PRO A 95 10.35 12.42 0.54
C PRO A 95 10.90 11.03 0.88
N ALA A 96 12.01 10.97 1.61
CA ALA A 96 12.65 9.72 2.02
C ALA A 96 11.80 8.87 2.99
N LYS A 97 10.72 9.44 3.53
CA LYS A 97 9.79 8.76 4.45
C LYS A 97 8.50 8.32 3.77
N VAL A 98 8.29 8.71 2.53
CA VAL A 98 7.09 8.35 1.77
C VAL A 98 7.28 6.99 1.09
N ILE A 99 6.27 6.15 1.22
CA ILE A 99 6.10 4.87 0.52
C ILE A 99 4.75 4.95 -0.18
N VAL A 100 4.63 4.48 -1.41
CA VAL A 100 3.37 4.50 -2.16
C VAL A 100 2.76 3.11 -2.29
N ASP A 101 1.41 3.03 -2.27
CA ASP A 101 0.67 1.80 -2.54
C ASP A 101 -0.38 2.08 -3.63
N PRO A 102 -0.37 1.39 -4.78
CA PRO A 102 -1.36 1.56 -5.84
C PRO A 102 -2.80 1.18 -5.45
N GLY A 103 -3.00 0.62 -4.25
CA GLY A 103 -4.32 0.35 -3.69
C GLY A 103 -5.08 -0.75 -4.42
N LEU A 104 -4.44 -1.91 -4.68
CA LEU A 104 -5.13 -3.05 -5.30
C LEU A 104 -6.39 -3.41 -4.51
N GLY A 105 -7.52 -3.63 -5.22
CA GLY A 105 -8.80 -3.99 -4.62
C GLY A 105 -9.54 -2.84 -3.92
N PHE A 106 -9.08 -1.60 -4.05
CA PHE A 106 -9.79 -0.40 -3.60
C PHE A 106 -10.25 0.41 -4.80
N ALA A 107 -11.57 0.60 -4.95
CA ALA A 107 -12.19 1.24 -6.11
C ALA A 107 -11.67 0.70 -7.46
N LYS A 108 -11.48 -0.61 -7.57
CA LYS A 108 -10.93 -1.29 -8.74
C LYS A 108 -11.58 -2.66 -8.93
N ASN A 109 -12.02 -2.97 -10.15
CA ASN A 109 -12.46 -4.31 -10.52
C ASN A 109 -11.26 -5.25 -10.76
N SER A 110 -11.51 -6.52 -11.10
CA SER A 110 -10.44 -7.50 -11.32
C SER A 110 -9.49 -7.10 -12.45
N GLU A 111 -10.03 -6.63 -13.58
CA GLU A 111 -9.21 -6.22 -14.72
C GLU A 111 -8.33 -5.01 -14.39
N HIS A 112 -8.88 -4.00 -13.71
CA HIS A 112 -8.10 -2.85 -13.23
C HIS A 112 -6.91 -3.27 -12.35
N ASN A 113 -7.11 -4.26 -11.46
CA ASN A 113 -6.03 -4.75 -10.61
C ASN A 113 -4.93 -5.45 -11.43
N PHE A 114 -5.30 -6.28 -12.40
CA PHE A 114 -4.33 -6.92 -13.27
C PHE A 114 -3.62 -5.95 -14.20
N GLU A 115 -4.31 -4.92 -14.68
CA GLU A 115 -3.72 -3.87 -15.52
C GLU A 115 -2.65 -3.08 -14.76
N ILE A 116 -2.92 -2.72 -13.51
CA ILE A 116 -1.93 -2.10 -12.62
C ILE A 116 -0.73 -3.02 -12.40
N LEU A 117 -0.96 -4.32 -12.15
CA LEU A 117 0.13 -5.27 -11.98
C LEU A 117 0.98 -5.40 -13.25
N ARG A 118 0.38 -5.57 -14.42
CA ARG A 118 1.12 -5.63 -15.71
C ARG A 118 2.01 -4.41 -15.93
N ASN A 119 1.60 -3.24 -15.41
CA ASN A 119 2.28 -1.96 -15.55
C ASN A 119 2.96 -1.48 -14.25
N ILE A 120 3.25 -2.39 -13.31
CA ILE A 120 3.81 -2.00 -11.99
C ILE A 120 5.14 -1.24 -12.11
N ASP A 121 5.88 -1.47 -13.16
CA ASP A 121 7.15 -0.77 -13.42
C ASP A 121 6.96 0.73 -13.66
N LYS A 122 5.81 1.17 -14.21
CA LYS A 122 5.48 2.61 -14.36
C LYS A 122 5.34 3.32 -13.01
N PHE A 123 4.91 2.62 -11.97
CA PHE A 123 4.81 3.21 -10.62
C PHE A 123 6.17 3.52 -10.00
N LYS A 124 7.24 2.86 -10.46
CA LYS A 124 8.62 3.16 -10.02
C LYS A 124 9.09 4.53 -10.49
N GLU A 125 8.53 5.03 -11.60
CA GLU A 125 8.82 6.37 -12.13
C GLU A 125 8.40 7.49 -11.16
N LEU A 126 7.52 7.19 -10.19
CA LEU A 126 7.20 8.11 -9.10
C LEU A 126 8.41 8.40 -8.18
N GLY A 127 9.45 7.53 -8.20
CA GLY A 127 10.65 7.71 -7.41
C GLY A 127 10.53 7.33 -5.93
N PHE A 128 9.45 6.67 -5.53
CA PHE A 128 9.20 6.23 -4.16
C PHE A 128 9.21 4.71 -4.03
N PRO A 129 9.58 4.16 -2.85
CA PRO A 129 9.37 2.74 -2.55
C PRO A 129 7.90 2.36 -2.72
N ILE A 130 7.65 1.16 -3.29
CA ILE A 130 6.29 0.68 -3.56
C ILE A 130 5.94 -0.45 -2.60
N LEU A 131 4.84 -0.30 -1.85
CA LEU A 131 4.18 -1.37 -1.12
C LEU A 131 3.03 -1.92 -1.97
N VAL A 132 2.84 -3.25 -1.99
CA VAL A 132 1.69 -3.88 -2.66
C VAL A 132 0.92 -4.76 -1.69
N GLY A 133 -0.34 -4.41 -1.43
CA GLY A 133 -1.27 -5.16 -0.60
C GLY A 133 -2.24 -6.00 -1.41
N GLY A 134 -1.78 -7.12 -2.01
CA GLY A 134 -2.61 -8.00 -2.84
C GLY A 134 -3.17 -9.25 -2.16
N SER A 135 -2.64 -9.62 -0.97
CA SER A 135 -2.94 -10.88 -0.28
C SER A 135 -4.44 -11.05 0.00
N ARG A 136 -4.96 -12.22 -0.37
CA ARG A 136 -6.35 -12.69 -0.17
C ARG A 136 -7.43 -11.82 -0.79
N LYS A 137 -7.08 -10.89 -1.68
CA LYS A 137 -8.05 -10.01 -2.34
C LYS A 137 -8.86 -10.77 -3.41
N ARG A 138 -10.12 -10.35 -3.60
CA ARG A 138 -11.12 -11.04 -4.46
C ARG A 138 -10.65 -11.26 -5.90
N PHE A 139 -9.88 -10.35 -6.46
CA PHE A 139 -9.38 -10.45 -7.83
C PHE A 139 -8.42 -11.64 -8.06
N LEU A 140 -7.85 -12.23 -6.99
CA LEU A 140 -7.02 -13.44 -7.07
C LEU A 140 -7.83 -14.72 -7.27
N GLY A 141 -9.18 -14.65 -7.33
CA GLY A 141 -10.06 -15.79 -7.47
C GLY A 141 -10.46 -16.43 -6.14
N GLY A 142 -11.05 -17.64 -6.21
CA GLY A 142 -11.51 -18.38 -5.04
C GLY A 142 -12.72 -17.78 -4.34
N THR A 143 -13.51 -18.63 -3.67
CA THR A 143 -14.72 -18.21 -2.95
C THR A 143 -14.38 -17.59 -1.59
N ASN A 144 -13.53 -18.27 -0.82
CA ASN A 144 -13.14 -17.81 0.51
C ASN A 144 -11.75 -17.14 0.48
N PRO A 145 -11.44 -16.25 1.43
CA PRO A 145 -10.11 -15.64 1.52
C PRO A 145 -8.96 -16.66 1.63
N SER A 146 -9.18 -17.80 2.32
CA SER A 146 -8.19 -18.88 2.46
C SER A 146 -7.82 -19.54 1.14
N ASP A 147 -8.77 -19.63 0.20
CA ASP A 147 -8.56 -20.27 -1.12
C ASP A 147 -7.55 -19.48 -1.99
N ARG A 148 -7.30 -18.23 -1.62
CA ARG A 148 -6.43 -17.28 -2.35
C ARG A 148 -4.98 -17.29 -1.88
N GLU A 149 -4.62 -18.16 -0.94
CA GLU A 149 -3.28 -18.12 -0.33
C GLU A 149 -2.18 -18.47 -1.34
N SER A 150 -2.35 -19.53 -2.13
CA SER A 150 -1.38 -19.91 -3.17
C SER A 150 -1.22 -18.82 -4.24
N ALA A 151 -2.32 -18.21 -4.67
CA ALA A 151 -2.29 -17.07 -5.61
C ALA A 151 -1.60 -15.83 -4.97
N SER A 152 -1.81 -15.60 -3.67
CA SER A 152 -1.13 -14.53 -2.93
C SER A 152 0.38 -14.74 -2.87
N ILE A 153 0.85 -15.97 -2.64
CA ILE A 153 2.27 -16.32 -2.62
C ILE A 153 2.86 -16.17 -4.03
N SER A 154 2.15 -16.65 -5.07
CA SER A 154 2.58 -16.49 -6.47
C SER A 154 2.72 -15.02 -6.85
N LEU A 155 1.77 -14.16 -6.45
CA LEU A 155 1.87 -12.72 -6.65
C LEU A 155 3.09 -12.13 -5.93
N THR A 156 3.34 -12.52 -4.69
CA THR A 156 4.52 -12.06 -3.94
C THR A 156 5.82 -12.47 -4.63
N THR A 157 5.89 -13.72 -5.10
CA THR A 157 7.05 -14.23 -5.85
C THR A 157 7.31 -13.39 -7.09
N TRP A 158 6.25 -13.12 -7.87
CA TRP A 158 6.36 -12.27 -9.06
C TRP A 158 6.75 -10.83 -8.72
N LEU A 159 6.17 -10.21 -7.68
CA LEU A 159 6.54 -8.87 -7.22
C LEU A 159 8.01 -8.79 -6.76
N ALA A 160 8.54 -9.86 -6.17
CA ALA A 160 9.96 -9.93 -5.80
C ALA A 160 10.87 -9.86 -7.02
N THR A 161 10.51 -10.52 -8.15
CA THR A 161 11.26 -10.38 -9.43
C THR A 161 11.20 -8.96 -10.00
N LYS A 162 10.21 -8.19 -9.60
CA LYS A 162 10.05 -6.78 -9.97
C LYS A 162 10.76 -5.82 -9.01
N HIS A 163 11.50 -6.32 -8.03
CA HIS A 163 12.19 -5.51 -7.01
C HIS A 163 11.25 -4.50 -6.30
N ILE A 164 10.01 -4.92 -6.02
CA ILE A 164 9.06 -4.12 -5.22
C ILE A 164 9.55 -4.05 -3.78
N TRP A 165 9.51 -2.86 -3.18
CA TRP A 165 10.03 -2.61 -1.83
C TRP A 165 9.38 -3.49 -0.76
N GLY A 166 8.08 -3.72 -0.84
CA GLY A 166 7.39 -4.51 0.18
C GLY A 166 6.04 -5.06 -0.27
N VAL A 167 5.62 -6.12 0.39
CA VAL A 167 4.29 -6.72 0.22
C VAL A 167 3.60 -6.82 1.57
N ARG A 168 2.30 -6.52 1.62
CA ARG A 168 1.47 -6.70 2.81
C ARG A 168 0.68 -8.01 2.68
N THR A 169 0.92 -8.93 3.63
CA THR A 169 0.37 -10.29 3.58
C THR A 169 -0.33 -10.68 4.89
N HIS A 170 -1.22 -11.70 4.84
CA HIS A 170 -1.91 -12.24 6.00
C HIS A 170 -1.11 -13.37 6.67
N THR A 171 -0.27 -14.09 5.90
CA THR A 171 0.64 -15.11 6.40
C THR A 171 2.07 -14.68 6.09
N VAL A 172 2.97 -14.76 7.05
CA VAL A 172 4.33 -14.21 6.87
C VAL A 172 5.28 -15.25 6.29
N LYS A 173 5.37 -16.41 6.92
CA LYS A 173 6.42 -17.41 6.62
C LYS A 173 6.48 -17.84 5.15
N PRO A 174 5.38 -18.27 4.49
CA PRO A 174 5.46 -18.73 3.11
C PRO A 174 5.85 -17.62 2.13
N HIS A 175 5.47 -16.37 2.40
CA HIS A 175 5.88 -15.23 1.59
C HIS A 175 7.37 -14.91 1.76
N VAL A 176 7.89 -14.97 2.99
CA VAL A 176 9.32 -14.78 3.28
C VAL A 176 10.14 -15.87 2.60
N ASP A 177 9.70 -17.13 2.66
CA ASP A 177 10.39 -18.25 2.03
C ASP A 177 10.44 -18.07 0.50
N ALA A 178 9.34 -17.64 -0.12
CA ALA A 178 9.27 -17.35 -1.56
C ALA A 178 10.23 -16.22 -1.97
N ILE A 179 10.24 -15.11 -1.22
CA ILE A 179 11.14 -13.97 -1.48
C ILE A 179 12.60 -14.39 -1.35
N LYS A 180 12.95 -15.17 -0.30
CA LYS A 180 14.32 -15.66 -0.09
C LYS A 180 14.78 -16.56 -1.23
N LEU A 181 13.91 -17.47 -1.70
CA LEU A 181 14.23 -18.35 -2.83
C LEU A 181 14.53 -17.52 -4.10
N ILE A 182 13.64 -16.58 -4.43
CA ILE A 182 13.82 -15.73 -5.62
C ILE A 182 15.10 -14.90 -5.51
N GLY A 183 15.42 -14.35 -4.34
CA GLY A 183 16.66 -13.58 -4.13
C GLY A 183 17.95 -14.40 -4.27
N GLN A 184 17.86 -15.75 -4.32
CA GLN A 184 19.02 -16.62 -4.62
C GLN A 184 19.11 -16.99 -6.09
N VAL A 185 18.04 -16.78 -6.86
CA VAL A 185 17.95 -17.17 -8.28
C VAL A 185 18.22 -15.97 -9.21
N LEU A 186 17.92 -14.75 -8.75
CA LEU A 186 18.18 -13.50 -9.49
C LEU A 186 19.57 -12.93 -9.17
#